data_24bac6cf644895b404170c41065f21b2
#
_entry.id   24bac6cf644895b404170c41065f21b2
#
_cell.length_a   1.000
_cell.length_b   1.000
_cell.length_c   1.000
_cell.angle_alpha   90.00
_cell.angle_beta   90.00
_cell.angle_gamma   90.00
#
_symmetry.space_group_name_H-M   'P 1'
#
loop_
_entity.id
_entity.type
_entity.pdbx_description
1 polymer ?
#
loop_
_entity_poly.entity_id
_entity_poly.type
_entity_poly.pdbx_seq_one_letter_code
_entity_poly.pdbx_strand_id
1 'polypeptide(L)'
;MLSLSVAMGIGRFAFTPILPLMLADGSVDLAGGSRLATANYLGHLVGAGFCALQPWLWSRMRSLPKWRYVTMVRVGLVATAVATLAAALPWPASWPALRLLAGATSAVVLVYTSGWCLGRLAGAGASALGGVVYAGPGVGIAASGVLGMAMAAAQWSAAAAWTTFAMLAFITTAIVWPVFRGGAERMAARPAPTAAPAAGSMQAQRRLLVAAYGLAGFGYIVTATYSPVIARAAGTDPRWVDAFWPLFGVGVTIGSLLATRIPMAGDRRRWLVGCHLAQASGIGVGLVWPTTAGFIAGSLLLGLPFTTITFLAMEEARRLQPRQAASLMGLLTLAYGIGQILGPPLVSWRLAQGSSTMAAFTWSLATAAAALVVAAVLYGAMIRRHPLAGGVRRAATPD
;
A
#
# COMPACT_ATOMS: atom_id res chain seq x y z
N MET A 1 4.33 -12.47 3.84
CA MET A 1 5.19 -11.37 4.29
C MET A 1 6.28 -11.08 3.26
N LEU A 2 7.30 -11.95 3.08
CA LEU A 2 8.48 -11.69 2.25
C LEU A 2 8.19 -11.30 0.78
N SER A 3 7.19 -11.91 0.12
CA SER A 3 6.80 -11.50 -1.25
C SER A 3 6.33 -10.04 -1.32
N LEU A 4 5.63 -9.55 -0.29
CA LEU A 4 5.22 -8.16 -0.21
C LEU A 4 6.38 -7.24 0.20
N SER A 5 7.37 -7.73 0.96
CA SER A 5 8.61 -6.97 1.22
C SER A 5 9.39 -6.72 -0.07
N VAL A 6 9.49 -7.71 -0.97
CA VAL A 6 10.13 -7.54 -2.28
C VAL A 6 9.33 -6.57 -3.14
N ALA A 7 8.04 -6.84 -3.36
CA ALA A 7 7.24 -6.09 -4.31
C ALA A 7 7.01 -4.63 -3.89
N MET A 8 6.66 -4.42 -2.62
CA MET A 8 6.36 -3.09 -2.10
C MET A 8 7.61 -2.44 -1.49
N GLY A 9 8.35 -3.15 -0.64
CA GLY A 9 9.56 -2.60 -0.01
C GLY A 9 10.64 -2.26 -1.04
N ILE A 10 11.04 -3.22 -1.88
CA ILE A 10 12.09 -3.00 -2.87
C ILE A 10 11.53 -2.39 -4.16
N GLY A 11 10.58 -3.06 -4.82
CA GLY A 11 10.09 -2.65 -6.13
C GLY A 11 9.45 -1.25 -6.17
N ARG A 12 8.82 -0.83 -5.07
CA ARG A 12 8.13 0.45 -4.97
C ARG A 12 8.90 1.49 -4.15
N PHE A 13 9.25 1.16 -2.92
CA PHE A 13 9.69 2.13 -1.92
C PHE A 13 11.19 2.29 -1.77
N ALA A 14 12.04 1.33 -2.20
CA ALA A 14 13.50 1.47 -2.12
C ALA A 14 14.06 2.64 -2.95
N PHE A 15 13.33 3.10 -3.96
CA PHE A 15 13.71 4.29 -4.71
C PHE A 15 13.86 5.53 -3.82
N THR A 16 13.02 5.69 -2.81
CA THR A 16 13.04 6.87 -1.92
C THR A 16 14.39 7.04 -1.22
N PRO A 17 14.95 6.02 -0.54
CA PRO A 17 16.28 6.14 0.06
C PRO A 17 17.45 6.07 -0.96
N ILE A 18 17.22 5.59 -2.19
CA ILE A 18 18.27 5.60 -3.24
C ILE A 18 18.34 6.95 -3.96
N LEU A 19 17.23 7.70 -4.05
CA LEU A 19 17.20 8.97 -4.77
C LEU A 19 18.28 9.96 -4.31
N PRO A 20 18.55 10.16 -3.00
CA PRO A 20 19.67 11.01 -2.55
C PRO A 20 21.03 10.57 -3.11
N LEU A 21 21.29 9.26 -3.24
CA LEU A 21 22.51 8.75 -3.83
C LEU A 21 22.59 9.08 -5.32
N MET A 22 21.48 8.92 -6.06
CA MET A 22 21.39 9.25 -7.49
C MET A 22 21.56 10.76 -7.75
N LEU A 23 21.14 11.60 -6.81
CA LEU A 23 21.37 13.05 -6.89
C LEU A 23 22.83 13.40 -6.56
N ALA A 24 23.43 12.73 -5.59
CA ALA A 24 24.80 12.97 -5.15
C ALA A 24 25.83 12.52 -6.19
N ASP A 25 25.61 11.40 -6.89
CA ASP A 25 26.48 10.92 -7.96
C ASP A 25 26.17 11.53 -9.34
N GLY A 26 25.20 12.44 -9.39
CA GLY A 26 24.84 13.16 -10.63
C GLY A 26 24.15 12.31 -11.69
N SER A 27 23.74 11.08 -11.38
CA SER A 27 23.07 10.20 -12.33
C SER A 27 21.67 10.68 -12.73
N VAL A 28 20.99 11.45 -11.83
CA VAL A 28 19.74 12.15 -12.11
C VAL A 28 19.74 13.54 -11.45
N ASP A 29 18.97 14.46 -12.02
CA ASP A 29 18.56 15.70 -11.39
C ASP A 29 17.21 15.51 -10.65
N LEU A 30 16.78 16.51 -9.92
CA LEU A 30 15.52 16.46 -9.16
C LEU A 30 14.31 16.20 -10.05
N ALA A 31 14.30 16.79 -11.27
CA ALA A 31 13.23 16.58 -12.24
C ALA A 31 13.22 15.14 -12.77
N GLY A 32 14.40 14.58 -13.03
CA GLY A 32 14.58 13.16 -13.39
C GLY A 32 14.08 12.22 -12.29
N GLY A 33 14.47 12.49 -11.05
CA GLY A 33 13.98 11.75 -9.88
C GLY A 33 12.45 11.75 -9.77
N SER A 34 11.83 12.91 -9.96
CA SER A 34 10.37 13.06 -9.97
C SER A 34 9.72 12.25 -11.11
N ARG A 35 10.30 12.28 -12.33
CA ARG A 35 9.83 11.44 -13.46
C ARG A 35 9.90 9.96 -13.15
N LEU A 36 10.98 9.50 -12.52
CA LEU A 36 11.15 8.09 -12.14
C LEU A 36 10.13 7.65 -11.07
N ALA A 37 9.85 8.51 -10.09
CA ALA A 37 8.80 8.27 -9.10
C ALA A 37 7.42 8.16 -9.76
N THR A 38 7.08 9.12 -10.64
CA THR A 38 5.82 9.16 -11.39
C THR A 38 5.66 7.91 -12.26
N ALA A 39 6.71 7.48 -12.96
CA ALA A 39 6.68 6.27 -13.77
C ALA A 39 6.33 5.03 -12.91
N ASN A 40 6.86 4.92 -11.69
CA ASN A 40 6.52 3.82 -10.79
C ASN A 40 5.05 3.87 -10.33
N TYR A 41 4.53 5.06 -10.01
CA TYR A 41 3.11 5.22 -9.64
C TYR A 41 2.17 4.87 -10.81
N LEU A 42 2.49 5.33 -12.03
CA LEU A 42 1.74 4.97 -13.23
C LEU A 42 1.80 3.46 -13.50
N GLY A 43 2.98 2.86 -13.36
CA GLY A 43 3.14 1.42 -13.46
C GLY A 43 2.24 0.68 -12.46
N HIS A 44 2.24 1.09 -11.20
CA HIS A 44 1.38 0.49 -10.18
C HIS A 44 -0.11 0.60 -10.54
N LEU A 45 -0.52 1.73 -11.08
CA LEU A 45 -1.88 1.94 -11.58
C LEU A 45 -2.23 0.99 -12.73
N VAL A 46 -1.31 0.83 -13.70
CA VAL A 46 -1.46 -0.10 -14.84
C VAL A 46 -1.58 -1.54 -14.35
N GLY A 47 -0.69 -1.98 -13.44
CA GLY A 47 -0.73 -3.32 -12.87
C GLY A 47 -2.02 -3.59 -12.08
N ALA A 48 -2.48 -2.61 -11.30
CA ALA A 48 -3.75 -2.71 -10.58
C ALA A 48 -4.96 -2.76 -11.52
N GLY A 49 -4.94 -1.94 -12.57
CA GLY A 49 -5.95 -1.96 -13.64
C GLY A 49 -6.01 -3.29 -14.37
N PHE A 50 -4.85 -3.87 -14.70
CA PHE A 50 -4.77 -5.23 -15.24
C PHE A 50 -5.44 -6.25 -14.31
N CYS A 51 -5.13 -6.24 -13.01
CA CYS A 51 -5.76 -7.14 -12.05
C CYS A 51 -7.28 -6.93 -11.96
N ALA A 52 -7.75 -5.67 -12.00
CA ALA A 52 -9.17 -5.35 -11.96
C ALA A 52 -9.92 -5.85 -13.20
N LEU A 53 -9.33 -5.70 -14.37
CA LEU A 53 -9.93 -6.04 -15.67
C LEU A 53 -9.69 -7.50 -16.09
N GLN A 54 -8.83 -8.22 -15.40
CA GLN A 54 -8.43 -9.59 -15.75
C GLN A 54 -9.60 -10.54 -16.06
N PRO A 55 -10.70 -10.61 -15.27
CA PRO A 55 -11.80 -11.52 -15.60
C PRO A 55 -12.49 -11.17 -16.93
N TRP A 56 -12.59 -9.87 -17.23
CA TRP A 56 -13.13 -9.38 -18.49
C TRP A 56 -12.20 -9.68 -19.67
N LEU A 57 -10.89 -9.43 -19.52
CA LEU A 57 -9.88 -9.77 -20.53
C LEU A 57 -9.93 -11.26 -20.89
N TRP A 58 -9.97 -12.13 -19.89
CA TRP A 58 -10.02 -13.59 -20.12
C TRP A 58 -11.36 -14.10 -20.66
N SER A 59 -12.45 -13.37 -20.48
CA SER A 59 -13.73 -13.69 -21.11
C SER A 59 -13.75 -13.31 -22.60
N ARG A 60 -13.05 -12.23 -22.97
CA ARG A 60 -12.97 -11.72 -24.36
C ARG A 60 -11.90 -12.43 -25.19
N MET A 61 -10.73 -12.64 -24.58
CA MET A 61 -9.54 -13.18 -25.26
C MET A 61 -9.32 -14.63 -24.81
N ARG A 62 -10.06 -15.55 -25.42
CA ARG A 62 -10.01 -16.99 -25.07
C ARG A 62 -8.65 -17.65 -25.32
N SER A 63 -7.82 -17.05 -26.19
CA SER A 63 -6.46 -17.49 -26.51
C SER A 63 -5.43 -17.12 -25.42
N LEU A 64 -5.74 -16.20 -24.51
CA LEU A 64 -4.82 -15.83 -23.44
C LEU A 64 -4.71 -16.97 -22.41
N PRO A 65 -3.47 -17.33 -22.00
CA PRO A 65 -3.28 -18.32 -20.95
C PRO A 65 -3.90 -17.85 -19.64
N LYS A 66 -4.74 -18.69 -19.04
CA LYS A 66 -5.36 -18.43 -17.74
C LYS A 66 -4.34 -18.67 -16.63
N TRP A 67 -3.48 -17.69 -16.40
CA TRP A 67 -2.44 -17.82 -15.40
C TRP A 67 -3.01 -17.89 -13.98
N ARG A 68 -2.43 -18.80 -13.22
CA ARG A 68 -2.78 -19.00 -11.80
C ARG A 68 -2.19 -17.90 -10.94
N TYR A 69 -2.79 -17.64 -9.79
CA TYR A 69 -2.27 -16.65 -8.80
C TYR A 69 -0.80 -16.87 -8.49
N VAL A 70 -0.41 -18.12 -8.28
CA VAL A 70 0.97 -18.52 -8.02
C VAL A 70 1.92 -18.10 -9.15
N THR A 71 1.53 -18.28 -10.40
CA THR A 71 2.33 -17.86 -11.57
C THR A 71 2.47 -16.34 -11.62
N MET A 72 1.37 -15.61 -11.39
CA MET A 72 1.39 -14.15 -11.36
C MET A 72 2.33 -13.61 -10.28
N VAL A 73 2.32 -14.21 -9.08
CA VAL A 73 3.22 -13.81 -8.00
C VAL A 73 4.67 -14.09 -8.38
N ARG A 74 4.99 -15.29 -8.89
CA ARG A 74 6.36 -15.67 -9.27
C ARG A 74 6.91 -14.79 -10.38
N VAL A 75 6.15 -14.61 -11.46
CA VAL A 75 6.56 -13.74 -12.58
C VAL A 75 6.74 -12.31 -12.10
N GLY A 76 5.81 -11.81 -11.27
CA GLY A 76 5.90 -10.45 -10.71
C GLY A 76 7.14 -10.26 -9.81
N LEU A 77 7.49 -11.23 -8.96
CA LEU A 77 8.67 -11.16 -8.10
C LEU A 77 9.97 -11.16 -8.92
N VAL A 78 10.09 -12.08 -9.89
CA VAL A 78 11.27 -12.14 -10.78
C VAL A 78 11.39 -10.84 -11.59
N ALA A 79 10.30 -10.37 -12.20
CA ALA A 79 10.30 -9.14 -12.97
C ALA A 79 10.67 -7.91 -12.11
N THR A 80 10.21 -7.86 -10.84
CA THR A 80 10.63 -6.82 -9.88
C THR A 80 12.12 -6.88 -9.62
N ALA A 81 12.68 -8.06 -9.34
CA ALA A 81 14.12 -8.22 -9.07
C ALA A 81 14.97 -7.86 -10.30
N VAL A 82 14.55 -8.32 -11.49
CA VAL A 82 15.24 -8.00 -12.76
C VAL A 82 15.17 -6.49 -13.07
N ALA A 83 14.00 -5.85 -12.92
CA ALA A 83 13.87 -4.42 -13.15
C ALA A 83 14.71 -3.60 -12.15
N THR A 84 14.83 -4.06 -10.90
CA THR A 84 15.68 -3.45 -9.89
C THR A 84 17.17 -3.59 -10.25
N LEU A 85 17.60 -4.76 -10.72
CA LEU A 85 18.97 -4.98 -11.16
C LEU A 85 19.31 -4.14 -12.42
N ALA A 86 18.39 -4.10 -13.37
CA ALA A 86 18.58 -3.31 -14.60
C ALA A 86 18.68 -1.80 -14.32
N ALA A 87 18.10 -1.31 -13.23
CA ALA A 87 18.24 0.08 -12.81
C ALA A 87 19.68 0.44 -12.33
N ALA A 88 20.53 -0.56 -12.04
CA ALA A 88 21.94 -0.36 -11.76
C ALA A 88 22.80 -0.10 -13.03
N LEU A 89 22.25 -0.42 -14.21
CA LEU A 89 22.98 -0.22 -15.46
C LEU A 89 23.03 1.26 -15.85
N PRO A 90 24.12 1.74 -16.48
CA PRO A 90 24.32 3.13 -16.87
C PRO A 90 23.53 3.49 -18.14
N TRP A 91 22.22 3.19 -18.14
CA TRP A 91 21.31 3.47 -19.26
C TRP A 91 20.12 4.34 -18.80
N PRO A 92 20.32 5.64 -18.54
CA PRO A 92 19.29 6.51 -17.99
C PRO A 92 17.97 6.54 -18.79
N ALA A 93 18.05 6.37 -20.12
CA ALA A 93 16.89 6.32 -20.98
C ALA A 93 15.93 5.15 -20.69
N SER A 94 16.43 4.04 -20.13
CA SER A 94 15.62 2.87 -19.77
C SER A 94 14.96 2.98 -18.40
N TRP A 95 15.48 3.81 -17.50
CA TRP A 95 15.03 3.87 -16.11
C TRP A 95 13.53 4.18 -15.94
N PRO A 96 12.91 5.10 -16.69
CA PRO A 96 11.46 5.31 -16.60
C PRO A 96 10.65 4.04 -16.91
N ALA A 97 11.04 3.29 -17.94
CA ALA A 97 10.39 2.02 -18.30
C ALA A 97 10.60 0.94 -17.22
N LEU A 98 11.80 0.84 -16.65
CA LEU A 98 12.10 -0.08 -15.54
C LEU A 98 11.30 0.28 -14.28
N ARG A 99 11.16 1.56 -13.96
CA ARG A 99 10.35 2.04 -12.84
C ARG A 99 8.86 1.78 -13.06
N LEU A 100 8.36 1.96 -14.28
CA LEU A 100 7.00 1.61 -14.66
C LEU A 100 6.76 0.10 -14.52
N LEU A 101 7.69 -0.73 -15.01
CA LEU A 101 7.62 -2.19 -14.87
C LEU A 101 7.62 -2.61 -13.38
N ALA A 102 8.54 -2.09 -12.58
CA ALA A 102 8.61 -2.38 -11.15
C ALA A 102 7.33 -1.96 -10.42
N GLY A 103 6.73 -0.83 -10.79
CA GLY A 103 5.42 -0.41 -10.31
C GLY A 103 4.31 -1.39 -10.68
N ALA A 104 4.22 -1.79 -11.95
CA ALA A 104 3.20 -2.70 -12.43
C ALA A 104 3.30 -4.07 -11.76
N THR A 105 4.49 -4.63 -11.68
CA THR A 105 4.73 -5.92 -11.03
C THR A 105 4.46 -5.86 -9.52
N SER A 106 4.75 -4.73 -8.86
CA SER A 106 4.43 -4.57 -7.43
C SER A 106 2.93 -4.66 -7.15
N ALA A 107 2.08 -4.07 -8.01
CA ALA A 107 0.63 -4.16 -7.90
C ALA A 107 0.14 -5.59 -8.15
N VAL A 108 0.65 -6.23 -9.18
CA VAL A 108 0.33 -7.63 -9.52
C VAL A 108 0.67 -8.55 -8.35
N VAL A 109 1.89 -8.44 -7.80
CA VAL A 109 2.30 -9.24 -6.63
C VAL A 109 1.43 -8.94 -5.42
N LEU A 110 1.13 -7.67 -5.14
CA LEU A 110 0.25 -7.29 -4.02
C LEU A 110 -1.11 -7.96 -4.14
N VAL A 111 -1.78 -7.82 -5.28
CA VAL A 111 -3.15 -8.32 -5.48
C VAL A 111 -3.20 -9.84 -5.44
N TYR A 112 -2.32 -10.52 -6.17
CA TYR A 112 -2.36 -11.99 -6.25
C TYR A 112 -1.80 -12.67 -5.00
N THR A 113 -0.81 -12.09 -4.31
CA THR A 113 -0.38 -12.56 -2.99
C THR A 113 -1.49 -12.41 -1.97
N SER A 114 -2.18 -11.26 -1.96
CA SER A 114 -3.34 -11.04 -1.08
C SER A 114 -4.44 -12.06 -1.34
N GLY A 115 -4.85 -12.23 -2.60
CA GLY A 115 -5.89 -13.19 -2.97
C GLY A 115 -5.53 -14.63 -2.56
N TRP A 116 -4.28 -15.04 -2.81
CA TRP A 116 -3.81 -16.38 -2.50
C TRP A 116 -3.64 -16.62 -0.99
N CYS A 117 -2.95 -15.70 -0.28
CA CYS A 117 -2.71 -15.84 1.16
C CYS A 117 -4.01 -15.76 1.97
N LEU A 118 -4.83 -14.73 1.73
CA LEU A 118 -6.06 -14.54 2.49
C LEU A 118 -7.06 -15.67 2.22
N GLY A 119 -7.11 -16.20 1.00
CA GLY A 119 -7.92 -17.37 0.68
C GLY A 119 -7.51 -18.61 1.47
N ARG A 120 -6.21 -18.90 1.55
CA ARG A 120 -5.67 -20.03 2.32
C ARG A 120 -5.85 -19.88 3.82
N LEU A 121 -5.54 -18.69 4.35
CA LEU A 121 -5.71 -18.41 5.78
C LEU A 121 -7.18 -18.53 6.21
N ALA A 122 -8.11 -18.10 5.35
CA ALA A 122 -9.52 -18.26 5.63
C ALA A 122 -9.95 -19.74 5.61
N GLY A 123 -9.47 -20.52 4.66
CA GLY A 123 -9.72 -21.98 4.60
C GLY A 123 -9.17 -22.72 5.83
N ALA A 124 -8.09 -22.22 6.43
CA ALA A 124 -7.48 -22.74 7.64
C ALA A 124 -8.06 -22.17 8.95
N GLY A 125 -9.08 -21.30 8.88
CA GLY A 125 -9.63 -20.63 10.08
C GLY A 125 -8.70 -19.57 10.70
N ALA A 126 -7.62 -19.22 10.02
CA ALA A 126 -6.53 -18.37 10.52
C ALA A 126 -6.50 -16.98 9.87
N SER A 127 -7.65 -16.42 9.50
CA SER A 127 -7.76 -15.13 8.77
C SER A 127 -7.04 -13.97 9.47
N ALA A 128 -6.96 -13.97 10.81
CA ALA A 128 -6.25 -12.95 11.57
C ALA A 128 -4.75 -12.89 11.21
N LEU A 129 -4.12 -14.02 10.85
CA LEU A 129 -2.72 -14.07 10.42
C LEU A 129 -2.47 -13.32 9.10
N GLY A 130 -3.50 -12.85 8.42
CA GLY A 130 -3.38 -11.91 7.31
C GLY A 130 -2.54 -10.68 7.68
N GLY A 131 -2.62 -10.17 8.91
CA GLY A 131 -1.77 -9.10 9.41
C GLY A 131 -0.28 -9.37 9.24
N VAL A 132 0.20 -10.61 9.46
CA VAL A 132 1.60 -11.00 9.22
C VAL A 132 1.99 -10.85 7.75
N VAL A 133 1.08 -11.16 6.83
CA VAL A 133 1.34 -11.00 5.38
C VAL A 133 1.58 -9.52 5.07
N TYR A 134 0.76 -8.64 5.62
CA TYR A 134 0.80 -7.19 5.40
C TYR A 134 1.84 -6.44 6.24
N ALA A 135 2.55 -7.12 7.17
CA ALA A 135 3.77 -6.58 7.76
C ALA A 135 4.93 -6.50 6.75
N GLY A 136 4.85 -7.26 5.64
CA GLY A 136 5.89 -7.30 4.62
C GLY A 136 6.28 -5.94 4.04
N PRO A 137 5.35 -5.10 3.57
CA PRO A 137 5.67 -3.75 3.13
C PRO A 137 6.41 -2.94 4.19
N GLY A 138 5.97 -3.00 5.45
CA GLY A 138 6.61 -2.29 6.56
C GLY A 138 8.06 -2.72 6.80
N VAL A 139 8.31 -4.04 6.86
CA VAL A 139 9.67 -4.59 6.96
C VAL A 139 10.52 -4.13 5.79
N GLY A 140 9.97 -4.18 4.56
CA GLY A 140 10.70 -3.74 3.37
C GLY A 140 11.01 -2.24 3.36
N ILE A 141 10.08 -1.40 3.81
CA ILE A 141 10.26 0.06 3.95
C ILE A 141 11.31 0.36 5.01
N ALA A 142 11.21 -0.24 6.20
CA ALA A 142 12.15 -0.02 7.29
C ALA A 142 13.56 -0.47 6.90
N ALA A 143 13.70 -1.68 6.34
CA ALA A 143 14.98 -2.21 5.91
C ALA A 143 15.61 -1.37 4.78
N SER A 144 14.81 -0.99 3.77
CA SER A 144 15.32 -0.14 2.68
C SER A 144 15.73 1.26 3.18
N GLY A 145 14.99 1.82 4.13
CA GLY A 145 15.32 3.10 4.73
C GLY A 145 16.64 3.04 5.51
N VAL A 146 16.81 2.06 6.40
CA VAL A 146 18.05 1.87 7.19
C VAL A 146 19.24 1.61 6.27
N LEU A 147 19.10 0.71 5.31
CA LEU A 147 20.16 0.39 4.35
C LEU A 147 20.52 1.62 3.50
N GLY A 148 19.54 2.36 3.01
CA GLY A 148 19.79 3.57 2.23
C GLY A 148 20.52 4.65 3.02
N MET A 149 20.17 4.87 4.29
CA MET A 149 20.89 5.77 5.19
C MET A 149 22.33 5.32 5.41
N ALA A 150 22.56 4.02 5.65
CA ALA A 150 23.90 3.47 5.83
C ALA A 150 24.75 3.60 4.55
N MET A 151 24.17 3.34 3.38
CA MET A 151 24.84 3.49 2.08
C MET A 151 25.17 4.96 1.80
N ALA A 152 24.26 5.89 2.13
CA ALA A 152 24.51 7.32 1.98
C ALA A 152 25.64 7.81 2.91
N ALA A 153 25.67 7.37 4.16
CA ALA A 153 26.75 7.67 5.10
C ALA A 153 28.09 7.09 4.64
N ALA A 154 28.09 5.93 4.00
CA ALA A 154 29.27 5.28 3.44
C ALA A 154 29.63 5.75 2.01
N GLN A 155 28.93 6.76 1.49
CA GLN A 155 29.16 7.36 0.15
C GLN A 155 29.12 6.34 -0.99
N TRP A 156 28.20 5.38 -0.93
CA TRP A 156 28.00 4.40 -2.00
C TRP A 156 27.43 5.07 -3.27
N SER A 157 27.77 4.51 -4.45
CA SER A 157 27.13 4.91 -5.69
C SER A 157 25.68 4.38 -5.76
N ALA A 158 24.82 5.08 -6.49
CA ALA A 158 23.45 4.62 -6.74
C ALA A 158 23.42 3.23 -7.41
N ALA A 159 24.36 2.94 -8.32
CA ALA A 159 24.46 1.63 -8.97
C ALA A 159 24.73 0.49 -7.96
N ALA A 160 25.63 0.72 -6.99
CA ALA A 160 25.90 -0.25 -5.92
C ALA A 160 24.65 -0.46 -5.03
N ALA A 161 23.93 0.60 -4.71
CA ALA A 161 22.67 0.52 -3.96
C ALA A 161 21.60 -0.28 -4.72
N TRP A 162 21.37 0.02 -6.00
CA TRP A 162 20.44 -0.75 -6.85
C TRP A 162 20.81 -2.23 -6.94
N THR A 163 22.09 -2.53 -7.12
CA THR A 163 22.58 -3.93 -7.15
C THR A 163 22.31 -4.65 -5.84
N THR A 164 22.57 -4.00 -4.70
CA THR A 164 22.31 -4.59 -3.37
C THR A 164 20.82 -4.88 -3.17
N PHE A 165 19.94 -3.94 -3.50
CA PHE A 165 18.49 -4.17 -3.40
C PHE A 165 18.01 -5.26 -4.37
N ALA A 166 18.60 -5.35 -5.57
CA ALA A 166 18.29 -6.42 -6.51
C ALA A 166 18.70 -7.79 -5.96
N MET A 167 19.90 -7.90 -5.38
CA MET A 167 20.38 -9.15 -4.75
C MET A 167 19.45 -9.56 -3.60
N LEU A 168 19.06 -8.63 -2.74
CA LEU A 168 18.08 -8.88 -1.67
C LEU A 168 16.72 -9.35 -2.25
N ALA A 169 16.27 -8.76 -3.36
CA ALA A 169 15.05 -9.17 -4.04
C ALA A 169 15.16 -10.58 -4.60
N PHE A 170 16.27 -10.94 -5.24
CA PHE A 170 16.50 -12.30 -5.76
C PHE A 170 16.59 -13.33 -4.65
N ILE A 171 17.37 -13.08 -3.60
CA ILE A 171 17.53 -13.98 -2.44
C ILE A 171 16.15 -14.20 -1.79
N THR A 172 15.42 -13.13 -1.50
CA THR A 172 14.11 -13.22 -0.87
C THR A 172 13.09 -13.92 -1.78
N THR A 173 13.15 -13.68 -3.09
CA THR A 173 12.33 -14.39 -4.07
C THR A 173 12.65 -15.89 -4.08
N ALA A 174 13.93 -16.28 -4.05
CA ALA A 174 14.35 -17.68 -3.98
C ALA A 174 13.83 -18.36 -2.70
N ILE A 175 13.91 -17.68 -1.55
CA ILE A 175 13.40 -18.19 -0.27
C ILE A 175 11.89 -18.45 -0.32
N VAL A 176 11.11 -17.54 -0.92
CA VAL A 176 9.64 -17.71 -0.96
C VAL A 176 9.17 -18.61 -2.11
N TRP A 177 10.02 -18.90 -3.08
CA TRP A 177 9.68 -19.68 -4.27
C TRP A 177 8.99 -21.03 -4.01
N PRO A 178 9.48 -21.84 -3.04
CA PRO A 178 8.85 -23.12 -2.70
C PRO A 178 7.43 -22.97 -2.15
N VAL A 179 7.14 -21.87 -1.44
CA VAL A 179 5.80 -21.63 -0.86
C VAL A 179 4.73 -21.52 -1.95
N PHE A 180 5.10 -20.94 -3.09
CA PHE A 180 4.24 -20.84 -4.28
C PHE A 180 4.35 -22.07 -5.19
N ARG A 181 4.71 -23.25 -4.70
CA ARG A 181 4.65 -24.52 -5.43
C ARG A 181 3.28 -25.15 -5.28
N GLY A 182 2.66 -25.49 -6.41
CA GLY A 182 1.54 -26.38 -6.65
C GLY A 182 0.51 -26.61 -5.53
N GLY A 183 -0.61 -26.89 -5.94
CA GLY A 183 -1.84 -27.22 -5.23
C GLY A 183 -2.97 -26.67 -6.06
N ALA A 184 -3.94 -27.52 -6.44
CA ALA A 184 -5.13 -27.04 -7.10
C ALA A 184 -5.63 -25.82 -6.34
N GLU A 185 -5.80 -24.69 -7.04
CA GLU A 185 -6.52 -23.52 -6.53
C GLU A 185 -8.00 -23.89 -6.32
N ARG A 186 -8.26 -24.89 -5.48
CA ARG A 186 -9.52 -24.93 -4.78
C ARG A 186 -9.46 -23.79 -3.79
N MET A 187 -9.79 -22.61 -4.27
CA MET A 187 -10.37 -21.61 -3.40
C MET A 187 -11.50 -22.34 -2.69
N ALA A 188 -11.29 -22.69 -1.41
CA ALA A 188 -12.36 -23.23 -0.62
C ALA A 188 -13.47 -22.16 -0.66
N ALA A 189 -14.43 -22.39 -1.54
CA ALA A 189 -15.66 -21.63 -1.53
C ALA A 189 -16.26 -21.94 -0.16
N ARG A 190 -16.08 -21.02 0.79
CA ARG A 190 -16.86 -21.07 2.02
C ARG A 190 -18.31 -21.16 1.55
N PRO A 191 -19.12 -22.08 2.12
CA PRO A 191 -20.53 -22.13 1.80
C PRO A 191 -21.06 -20.69 1.82
N ALA A 192 -21.74 -20.28 0.76
CA ALA A 192 -22.34 -18.96 0.70
C ALA A 192 -23.20 -18.77 1.96
N PRO A 193 -23.14 -17.62 2.64
CA PRO A 193 -24.10 -17.32 3.68
C PRO A 193 -25.49 -17.56 3.10
N THR A 194 -26.36 -18.19 3.86
CA THR A 194 -27.70 -18.65 3.49
C THR A 194 -28.68 -17.56 3.00
N ALA A 195 -28.23 -16.33 2.89
CA ALA A 195 -28.92 -15.23 2.20
C ALA A 195 -27.87 -14.39 1.48
N ALA A 196 -27.77 -14.50 0.16
CA ALA A 196 -27.01 -13.54 -0.66
C ALA A 196 -27.65 -12.15 -0.49
N PRO A 197 -26.88 -11.10 -0.16
CA PRO A 197 -27.40 -9.74 -0.13
C PRO A 197 -28.02 -9.40 -1.48
N ALA A 198 -29.13 -8.65 -1.51
CA ALA A 198 -29.72 -8.18 -2.75
C ALA A 198 -28.65 -7.52 -3.63
N ALA A 199 -28.66 -7.78 -4.94
CA ALA A 199 -27.61 -7.34 -5.87
C ALA A 199 -27.32 -5.83 -5.78
N GLY A 200 -28.34 -4.99 -5.56
CA GLY A 200 -28.21 -3.55 -5.36
C GLY A 200 -27.42 -3.18 -4.07
N SER A 201 -27.64 -3.94 -3.00
CA SER A 201 -26.91 -3.75 -1.73
C SER A 201 -25.41 -4.06 -1.88
N MET A 202 -25.07 -5.11 -2.62
CA MET A 202 -23.67 -5.50 -2.88
C MET A 202 -22.95 -4.44 -3.72
N GLN A 203 -23.60 -3.89 -4.73
CA GLN A 203 -23.01 -2.85 -5.58
C GLN A 203 -22.79 -1.54 -4.80
N ALA A 204 -23.74 -1.16 -3.92
CA ALA A 204 -23.58 0.00 -3.05
C ALA A 204 -22.39 -0.16 -2.09
N GLN A 205 -22.26 -1.31 -1.42
CA GLN A 205 -21.12 -1.62 -0.56
C GLN A 205 -19.80 -1.57 -1.32
N ARG A 206 -19.74 -2.12 -2.54
CA ARG A 206 -18.56 -2.07 -3.41
C ARG A 206 -18.16 -0.62 -3.73
N ARG A 207 -19.12 0.25 -4.10
CA ARG A 207 -18.84 1.66 -4.40
C ARG A 207 -18.29 2.40 -3.18
N LEU A 208 -18.90 2.22 -2.01
CA LEU A 208 -18.45 2.83 -0.76
C LEU A 208 -17.04 2.36 -0.37
N LEU A 209 -16.75 1.05 -0.49
CA LEU A 209 -15.45 0.48 -0.21
C LEU A 209 -14.37 1.05 -1.15
N VAL A 210 -14.64 1.13 -2.45
CA VAL A 210 -13.71 1.66 -3.45
C VAL A 210 -13.43 3.15 -3.21
N ALA A 211 -14.46 3.94 -2.95
CA ALA A 211 -14.32 5.37 -2.68
C ALA A 211 -13.52 5.63 -1.40
N ALA A 212 -13.88 4.96 -0.30
CA ALA A 212 -13.18 5.12 0.98
C ALA A 212 -11.69 4.70 0.89
N TYR A 213 -11.41 3.61 0.18
CA TYR A 213 -10.03 3.15 0.02
C TYR A 213 -9.21 4.05 -0.94
N GLY A 214 -9.85 4.65 -1.94
CA GLY A 214 -9.24 5.69 -2.78
C GLY A 214 -8.84 6.94 -1.99
N LEU A 215 -9.72 7.40 -1.09
CA LEU A 215 -9.43 8.52 -0.19
C LEU A 215 -8.27 8.22 0.78
N ALA A 216 -8.12 6.96 1.21
CA ALA A 216 -6.96 6.55 2.01
C ALA A 216 -5.64 6.73 1.23
N GLY A 217 -5.64 6.42 -0.07
CA GLY A 217 -4.47 6.64 -0.94
C GLY A 217 -4.09 8.12 -1.05
N PHE A 218 -5.06 9.00 -1.18
CA PHE A 218 -4.86 10.45 -1.20
C PHE A 218 -4.33 10.98 0.14
N GLY A 219 -4.97 10.61 1.24
CA GLY A 219 -4.56 11.06 2.58
C GLY A 219 -3.15 10.64 2.95
N TYR A 220 -2.78 9.40 2.62
CA TYR A 220 -1.44 8.87 2.86
C TYR A 220 -0.36 9.63 2.09
N ILE A 221 -0.52 9.80 0.76
CA ILE A 221 0.58 10.26 -0.09
C ILE A 221 0.98 11.71 0.18
N VAL A 222 0.01 12.58 0.44
CA VAL A 222 0.29 13.98 0.79
C VAL A 222 1.17 14.03 2.03
N THR A 223 0.80 13.28 3.06
CA THR A 223 1.54 13.25 4.32
C THR A 223 2.93 12.63 4.13
N ALA A 224 3.01 11.46 3.49
CA ALA A 224 4.28 10.77 3.28
C ALA A 224 5.27 11.58 2.42
N THR A 225 4.78 12.39 1.49
CA THR A 225 5.63 13.22 0.62
C THR A 225 6.11 14.48 1.32
N TYR A 226 5.24 15.14 2.07
CA TYR A 226 5.53 16.51 2.54
C TYR A 226 5.87 16.60 4.03
N SER A 227 5.55 15.59 4.87
CA SER A 227 5.93 15.63 6.29
C SER A 227 7.44 15.79 6.52
N PRO A 228 8.35 15.10 5.81
CA PRO A 228 9.78 15.33 5.96
C PRO A 228 10.21 16.73 5.55
N VAL A 229 9.59 17.30 4.51
CA VAL A 229 9.88 18.67 4.04
C VAL A 229 9.46 19.69 5.08
N ILE A 230 8.27 19.52 5.65
CA ILE A 230 7.73 20.40 6.70
C ILE A 230 8.59 20.30 7.97
N ALA A 231 8.95 19.10 8.38
CA ALA A 231 9.80 18.87 9.56
C ALA A 231 11.17 19.56 9.40
N ARG A 232 11.77 19.48 8.21
CA ARG A 232 13.03 20.16 7.91
C ARG A 232 12.88 21.68 7.97
N ALA A 233 11.79 22.23 7.41
CA ALA A 233 11.49 23.66 7.46
C ALA A 233 11.17 24.15 8.88
N ALA A 234 10.63 23.29 9.75
CA ALA A 234 10.37 23.57 11.16
C ALA A 234 11.62 23.41 12.06
N GLY A 235 12.81 23.15 11.49
CA GLY A 235 14.05 23.02 12.24
C GLY A 235 14.22 21.69 12.98
N THR A 236 13.50 20.65 12.60
CA THR A 236 13.72 19.30 13.11
C THR A 236 15.13 18.82 12.76
N ASP A 237 15.83 18.21 13.71
CA ASP A 237 17.16 17.64 13.49
C ASP A 237 17.17 16.75 12.22
N PRO A 238 18.07 16.98 11.26
CA PRO A 238 18.15 16.25 10.00
C PRO A 238 18.17 14.73 10.17
N ARG A 239 18.78 14.21 11.23
CA ARG A 239 18.84 12.79 11.53
C ARG A 239 17.45 12.17 11.68
N TRP A 240 16.51 12.88 12.32
CA TRP A 240 15.14 12.42 12.50
C TRP A 240 14.31 12.59 11.24
N VAL A 241 14.59 13.62 10.44
CA VAL A 241 13.94 13.79 9.12
C VAL A 241 14.33 12.65 8.18
N ASP A 242 15.60 12.29 8.14
CA ASP A 242 16.12 11.20 7.31
C ASP A 242 15.63 9.83 7.83
N ALA A 243 15.41 9.71 9.15
CA ALA A 243 14.83 8.51 9.77
C ALA A 243 13.31 8.35 9.50
N PHE A 244 12.65 9.27 8.79
CA PHE A 244 11.21 9.17 8.50
C PHE A 244 10.81 7.81 7.91
N TRP A 245 11.51 7.35 6.87
CA TRP A 245 11.16 6.09 6.20
C TRP A 245 11.36 4.87 7.11
N PRO A 246 12.49 4.69 7.82
CA PRO A 246 12.60 3.65 8.84
C PRO A 246 11.49 3.70 9.88
N LEU A 247 11.22 4.87 10.46
CA LEU A 247 10.19 5.05 11.48
C LEU A 247 8.79 4.70 10.95
N PHE A 248 8.44 5.20 9.78
CA PHE A 248 7.19 4.86 9.11
C PHE A 248 7.10 3.35 8.87
N GLY A 249 8.15 2.71 8.34
CA GLY A 249 8.19 1.27 8.10
C GLY A 249 8.05 0.43 9.38
N VAL A 250 8.66 0.86 10.48
CA VAL A 250 8.49 0.25 11.81
C VAL A 250 7.03 0.38 12.27
N GLY A 251 6.44 1.56 12.16
CA GLY A 251 5.02 1.78 12.46
C GLY A 251 4.12 0.85 11.66
N VAL A 252 4.34 0.74 10.34
CA VAL A 252 3.62 -0.17 9.44
C VAL A 252 3.74 -1.63 9.88
N THR A 253 4.95 -2.06 10.25
CA THR A 253 5.20 -3.43 10.70
C THR A 253 4.46 -3.73 12.00
N ILE A 254 4.59 -2.86 13.00
CA ILE A 254 3.94 -3.00 14.31
C ILE A 254 2.41 -3.02 14.12
N GLY A 255 1.85 -2.07 13.36
CA GLY A 255 0.42 -1.98 13.13
C GLY A 255 -0.15 -3.22 12.45
N SER A 256 0.56 -3.75 11.45
CA SER A 256 0.15 -4.99 10.77
C SER A 256 0.22 -6.21 11.68
N LEU A 257 1.22 -6.30 12.55
CA LEU A 257 1.31 -7.37 13.54
C LEU A 257 0.21 -7.23 14.60
N LEU A 258 -0.09 -6.02 15.06
CA LEU A 258 -1.22 -5.77 15.95
C LEU A 258 -2.56 -6.13 15.30
N ALA A 259 -2.69 -5.99 13.98
CA ALA A 259 -3.88 -6.38 13.25
C ALA A 259 -4.19 -7.88 13.34
N THR A 260 -3.21 -8.73 13.70
CA THR A 260 -3.46 -10.16 13.99
C THR A 260 -4.33 -10.38 15.23
N ARG A 261 -4.44 -9.39 16.10
CA ARG A 261 -5.29 -9.42 17.31
C ARG A 261 -6.72 -8.97 17.01
N ILE A 262 -7.01 -8.47 15.81
CA ILE A 262 -8.37 -8.04 15.43
C ILE A 262 -9.29 -9.26 15.35
N PRO A 263 -10.42 -9.26 16.09
CA PRO A 263 -11.40 -10.34 16.01
C PRO A 263 -12.00 -10.42 14.60
N MET A 264 -11.80 -11.55 13.92
CA MET A 264 -12.31 -11.75 12.56
C MET A 264 -13.81 -12.14 12.51
N ALA A 265 -14.40 -12.47 13.66
CA ALA A 265 -15.81 -12.84 13.78
C ALA A 265 -16.78 -11.63 13.74
N GLY A 266 -16.30 -10.43 14.07
CA GLY A 266 -17.11 -9.21 14.10
C GLY A 266 -17.10 -8.41 12.79
N ASP A 267 -17.71 -7.23 12.81
CA ASP A 267 -17.71 -6.29 11.69
C ASP A 267 -16.37 -5.55 11.61
N ARG A 268 -15.50 -6.02 10.73
CA ARG A 268 -14.16 -5.48 10.49
C ARG A 268 -14.14 -4.05 9.96
N ARG A 269 -15.26 -3.57 9.40
CA ARG A 269 -15.40 -2.19 8.91
C ARG A 269 -15.28 -1.17 10.04
N ARG A 270 -15.60 -1.54 11.30
CA ARG A 270 -15.37 -0.71 12.49
C ARG A 270 -13.88 -0.43 12.70
N TRP A 271 -13.03 -1.43 12.47
CA TRP A 271 -11.58 -1.26 12.54
C TRP A 271 -11.05 -0.38 11.41
N LEU A 272 -11.65 -0.46 10.21
CA LEU A 272 -11.32 0.48 9.12
C LEU A 272 -11.64 1.92 9.52
N VAL A 273 -12.78 2.19 10.16
CA VAL A 273 -13.08 3.52 10.72
C VAL A 273 -11.98 3.96 11.68
N GLY A 274 -11.64 3.13 12.69
CA GLY A 274 -10.61 3.45 13.67
C GLY A 274 -9.23 3.71 13.02
N CYS A 275 -8.85 2.89 12.05
CA CYS A 275 -7.58 3.05 11.32
C CYS A 275 -7.50 4.37 10.54
N HIS A 276 -8.58 4.78 9.87
CA HIS A 276 -8.61 6.05 9.15
C HIS A 276 -8.56 7.25 10.09
N LEU A 277 -9.27 7.18 11.21
CA LEU A 277 -9.21 8.22 12.25
C LEU A 277 -7.82 8.28 12.88
N ALA A 278 -7.16 7.15 13.14
CA ALA A 278 -5.79 7.13 13.64
C ALA A 278 -4.80 7.75 12.65
N GLN A 279 -4.95 7.50 11.34
CA GLN A 279 -4.13 8.19 10.32
C GLN A 279 -4.40 9.70 10.29
N ALA A 280 -5.66 10.11 10.34
CA ALA A 280 -6.04 11.52 10.37
C ALA A 280 -5.46 12.21 11.62
N SER A 281 -5.50 11.56 12.78
CA SER A 281 -4.89 12.06 14.01
C SER A 281 -3.36 12.18 13.90
N GLY A 282 -2.70 11.23 13.23
CA GLY A 282 -1.26 11.32 12.96
C GLY A 282 -0.88 12.55 12.15
N ILE A 283 -1.71 12.92 11.16
CA ILE A 283 -1.55 14.17 10.41
C ILE A 283 -1.77 15.39 11.32
N GLY A 284 -2.84 15.34 12.13
CA GLY A 284 -3.17 16.40 13.07
C GLY A 284 -2.05 16.67 14.09
N VAL A 285 -1.43 15.61 14.64
CA VAL A 285 -0.28 15.73 15.55
C VAL A 285 0.88 16.48 14.89
N GLY A 286 1.22 16.13 13.63
CA GLY A 286 2.28 16.83 12.89
C GLY A 286 1.98 18.30 12.62
N LEU A 287 0.69 18.67 12.48
CA LEU A 287 0.26 20.05 12.26
C LEU A 287 0.24 20.90 13.54
N VAL A 288 -0.24 20.32 14.65
CA VAL A 288 -0.45 21.05 15.91
C VAL A 288 0.80 21.05 16.77
N TRP A 289 1.66 20.08 16.62
CA TRP A 289 2.89 19.92 17.41
C TRP A 289 4.13 19.80 16.50
N PRO A 290 4.56 20.92 15.87
CA PRO A 290 5.65 20.94 14.90
C PRO A 290 7.04 20.86 15.58
N THR A 291 7.27 19.78 16.32
CA THR A 291 8.53 19.47 17.01
C THR A 291 9.05 18.12 16.55
N THR A 292 10.31 17.79 16.87
CA THR A 292 10.88 16.46 16.60
C THR A 292 10.01 15.33 17.18
N ALA A 293 9.52 15.50 18.42
CA ALA A 293 8.65 14.50 19.04
C ALA A 293 7.30 14.35 18.32
N GLY A 294 6.68 15.47 17.92
CA GLY A 294 5.46 15.46 17.14
C GLY A 294 5.65 14.84 15.75
N PHE A 295 6.79 15.09 15.11
CA PHE A 295 7.14 14.45 13.83
C PHE A 295 7.30 12.93 13.97
N ILE A 296 8.00 12.45 15.00
CA ILE A 296 8.16 11.01 15.27
C ILE A 296 6.79 10.37 15.56
N ALA A 297 6.00 10.97 16.46
CA ALA A 297 4.68 10.47 16.83
C ALA A 297 3.74 10.46 15.62
N GLY A 298 3.72 11.53 14.82
CA GLY A 298 2.93 11.61 13.58
C GLY A 298 3.33 10.56 12.56
N SER A 299 4.63 10.32 12.37
CA SER A 299 5.17 9.31 11.45
C SER A 299 4.75 7.89 11.85
N LEU A 300 4.83 7.57 13.15
CA LEU A 300 4.39 6.29 13.70
C LEU A 300 2.87 6.11 13.57
N LEU A 301 2.08 7.13 13.94
CA LEU A 301 0.62 7.11 13.83
C LEU A 301 0.15 7.02 12.37
N LEU A 302 0.87 7.59 11.43
CA LEU A 302 0.61 7.43 10.00
C LEU A 302 0.91 5.99 9.56
N GLY A 303 2.01 5.41 10.03
CA GLY A 303 2.46 4.06 9.68
C GLY A 303 1.60 2.95 10.25
N LEU A 304 1.24 3.02 11.54
CA LEU A 304 0.51 1.98 12.26
C LEU A 304 -0.72 1.44 11.50
N PRO A 305 -1.66 2.26 11.02
CA PRO A 305 -2.83 1.76 10.32
C PRO A 305 -2.61 1.51 8.82
N PHE A 306 -1.49 1.90 8.24
CA PHE A 306 -1.26 1.95 6.79
C PHE A 306 -1.58 0.62 6.07
N THR A 307 -0.88 -0.45 6.38
CA THR A 307 -1.13 -1.77 5.78
C THR A 307 -2.23 -2.55 6.48
N THR A 308 -2.60 -2.17 7.70
CA THR A 308 -3.82 -2.67 8.37
C THR A 308 -5.08 -2.28 7.59
N ILE A 309 -5.17 -1.04 7.12
CA ILE A 309 -6.25 -0.60 6.21
C ILE A 309 -6.27 -1.46 4.96
N THR A 310 -5.11 -1.69 4.34
CA THR A 310 -5.00 -2.55 3.16
C THR A 310 -5.46 -3.97 3.45
N PHE A 311 -4.98 -4.58 4.53
CA PHE A 311 -5.37 -5.93 4.96
C PHE A 311 -6.90 -6.06 5.12
N LEU A 312 -7.50 -5.17 5.90
CA LEU A 312 -8.93 -5.20 6.18
C LEU A 312 -9.78 -4.91 4.93
N ALA A 313 -9.33 -3.98 4.07
CA ALA A 313 -10.00 -3.69 2.81
C ALA A 313 -9.94 -4.88 1.83
N MET A 314 -8.81 -5.58 1.73
CA MET A 314 -8.68 -6.78 0.90
C MET A 314 -9.52 -7.95 1.44
N GLU A 315 -9.60 -8.11 2.77
CA GLU A 315 -10.51 -9.08 3.40
C GLU A 315 -11.98 -8.73 3.11
N GLU A 316 -12.34 -7.45 3.13
CA GLU A 316 -13.69 -6.99 2.80
C GLU A 316 -14.00 -7.22 1.31
N ALA A 317 -13.04 -6.99 0.41
CA ALA A 317 -13.18 -7.32 -1.00
C ALA A 317 -13.43 -8.81 -1.21
N ARG A 318 -12.71 -9.67 -0.49
CA ARG A 318 -12.90 -11.13 -0.54
C ARG A 318 -14.28 -11.53 0.02
N ARG A 319 -14.77 -10.85 1.05
CA ARG A 319 -16.11 -11.07 1.60
C ARG A 319 -17.21 -10.71 0.59
N LEU A 320 -17.06 -9.55 -0.07
CA LEU A 320 -18.06 -9.05 -1.03
C LEU A 320 -18.07 -9.83 -2.33
N GLN A 321 -16.90 -10.20 -2.86
CA GLN A 321 -16.79 -10.90 -4.14
C GLN A 321 -15.84 -12.12 -4.04
N PRO A 322 -16.22 -13.21 -3.37
CA PRO A 322 -15.33 -14.36 -3.16
C PRO A 322 -14.82 -14.99 -4.45
N ARG A 323 -15.67 -15.07 -5.49
CA ARG A 323 -15.35 -15.67 -6.79
C ARG A 323 -14.43 -14.78 -7.65
N GLN A 324 -14.43 -13.47 -7.42
CA GLN A 324 -13.68 -12.47 -8.19
C GLN A 324 -12.88 -11.54 -7.25
N ALA A 325 -12.40 -12.07 -6.14
CA ALA A 325 -11.72 -11.28 -5.11
C ALA A 325 -10.54 -10.49 -5.67
N ALA A 326 -9.70 -11.10 -6.51
CA ALA A 326 -8.56 -10.42 -7.11
C ALA A 326 -8.96 -9.24 -8.00
N SER A 327 -10.09 -9.32 -8.71
CA SER A 327 -10.61 -8.20 -9.53
C SER A 327 -11.01 -7.02 -8.65
N LEU A 328 -11.74 -7.27 -7.55
CA LEU A 328 -12.11 -6.19 -6.63
C LEU A 328 -10.89 -5.65 -5.86
N MET A 329 -9.96 -6.50 -5.45
CA MET A 329 -8.69 -6.09 -4.86
C MET A 329 -7.87 -5.21 -5.82
N GLY A 330 -7.84 -5.59 -7.11
CA GLY A 330 -7.23 -4.78 -8.17
C GLY A 330 -7.91 -3.41 -8.33
N LEU A 331 -9.25 -3.38 -8.30
CA LEU A 331 -10.02 -2.13 -8.36
C LEU A 331 -9.75 -1.23 -7.13
N LEU A 332 -9.64 -1.81 -5.94
CA LEU A 332 -9.26 -1.08 -4.73
C LEU A 332 -7.85 -0.49 -4.88
N THR A 333 -6.89 -1.30 -5.33
CA THR A 333 -5.52 -0.86 -5.54
C THR A 333 -5.44 0.23 -6.62
N LEU A 334 -6.27 0.15 -7.67
CA LEU A 334 -6.40 1.16 -8.71
C LEU A 334 -6.93 2.48 -8.10
N ALA A 335 -8.02 2.44 -7.35
CA ALA A 335 -8.60 3.62 -6.70
C ALA A 335 -7.61 4.27 -5.71
N TYR A 336 -6.90 3.45 -4.94
CA TYR A 336 -5.83 3.91 -4.04
C TYR A 336 -4.70 4.60 -4.82
N GLY A 337 -4.26 4.02 -5.95
CA GLY A 337 -3.25 4.60 -6.83
C GLY A 337 -3.69 5.93 -7.45
N ILE A 338 -4.95 6.05 -7.85
CA ILE A 338 -5.53 7.33 -8.32
C ILE A 338 -5.44 8.38 -7.21
N GLY A 339 -5.86 8.03 -5.99
CA GLY A 339 -5.74 8.91 -4.82
C GLY A 339 -4.31 9.40 -4.61
N GLN A 340 -3.33 8.50 -4.73
CA GLN A 340 -1.91 8.86 -4.59
C GLN A 340 -1.43 9.83 -5.68
N ILE A 341 -1.88 9.68 -6.93
CA ILE A 341 -1.47 10.56 -8.03
C ILE A 341 -2.07 11.95 -7.87
N LEU A 342 -3.28 12.07 -7.30
CA LEU A 342 -3.97 13.35 -7.11
C LEU A 342 -3.40 14.19 -5.96
N GLY A 343 -2.65 13.60 -5.03
CA GLY A 343 -2.12 14.30 -3.85
C GLY A 343 -1.11 15.41 -4.18
N PRO A 344 0.03 15.09 -4.82
CA PRO A 344 1.07 16.09 -5.12
C PRO A 344 0.62 17.29 -5.97
N PRO A 345 -0.20 17.13 -7.03
CA PRO A 345 -0.73 18.26 -7.79
C PRO A 345 -1.52 19.27 -6.98
N LEU A 346 -2.17 18.82 -5.90
CA LEU A 346 -2.92 19.70 -5.01
C LEU A 346 -2.02 20.76 -4.35
N VAL A 347 -0.84 20.35 -3.91
CA VAL A 347 0.15 21.26 -3.32
C VAL A 347 0.68 22.23 -4.37
N SER A 348 1.04 21.72 -5.55
CA SER A 348 1.53 22.53 -6.67
C SER A 348 0.51 23.57 -7.10
N TRP A 349 -0.76 23.21 -7.16
CA TRP A 349 -1.85 24.13 -7.48
C TRP A 349 -1.97 25.26 -6.45
N ARG A 350 -1.86 24.97 -5.13
CA ARG A 350 -1.89 26.00 -4.09
C ARG A 350 -0.70 26.95 -4.17
N LEU A 351 0.48 26.43 -4.45
CA LEU A 351 1.69 27.24 -4.65
C LEU A 351 1.53 28.17 -5.87
N ALA A 352 0.97 27.67 -6.95
CA ALA A 352 0.70 28.48 -8.17
C ALA A 352 -0.30 29.63 -7.92
N GLN A 353 -1.15 29.54 -6.88
CA GLN A 353 -2.05 30.61 -6.47
C GLN A 353 -1.38 31.65 -5.56
N GLY A 354 -0.07 31.65 -5.42
CA GLY A 354 0.67 32.62 -4.60
C GLY A 354 0.65 32.35 -3.09
N SER A 355 0.18 31.16 -2.66
CA SER A 355 0.27 30.78 -1.23
C SER A 355 1.72 30.60 -0.81
N SER A 356 2.05 31.01 0.43
CA SER A 356 3.36 30.66 0.98
C SER A 356 3.54 29.13 1.05
N THR A 357 4.77 28.66 0.97
CA THR A 357 5.09 27.23 0.99
C THR A 357 4.51 26.54 2.22
N MET A 358 4.62 27.15 3.41
CA MET A 358 4.08 26.60 4.64
C MET A 358 2.54 26.56 4.62
N ALA A 359 1.88 27.62 4.15
CA ALA A 359 0.42 27.63 4.03
C ALA A 359 -0.10 26.58 3.05
N ALA A 360 0.59 26.39 1.91
CA ALA A 360 0.23 25.37 0.93
C ALA A 360 0.36 23.95 1.52
N PHE A 361 1.42 23.66 2.27
CA PHE A 361 1.61 22.36 2.94
C PHE A 361 0.57 22.13 4.03
N THR A 362 0.36 23.11 4.93
CA THR A 362 -0.62 23.03 6.02
C THR A 362 -2.02 22.76 5.46
N TRP A 363 -2.43 23.50 4.43
CA TRP A 363 -3.73 23.32 3.77
C TRP A 363 -3.84 21.93 3.12
N SER A 364 -2.79 21.46 2.47
CA SER A 364 -2.79 20.15 1.80
C SER A 364 -2.86 19.00 2.82
N LEU A 365 -2.15 19.11 3.96
CA LEU A 365 -2.24 18.15 5.05
C LEU A 365 -3.64 18.16 5.71
N ALA A 366 -4.23 19.33 5.92
CA ALA A 366 -5.59 19.44 6.44
C ALA A 366 -6.61 18.78 5.48
N THR A 367 -6.44 18.98 4.17
CA THR A 367 -7.27 18.33 3.14
C THR A 367 -7.06 16.80 3.15
N ALA A 368 -5.82 16.33 3.33
CA ALA A 368 -5.52 14.91 3.46
C ALA A 368 -6.17 14.29 4.71
N ALA A 369 -6.12 14.98 5.86
CA ALA A 369 -6.78 14.54 7.08
C ALA A 369 -8.32 14.50 6.90
N ALA A 370 -8.90 15.55 6.28
CA ALA A 370 -10.33 15.58 5.96
C ALA A 370 -10.74 14.42 5.06
N ALA A 371 -9.95 14.07 4.03
CA ALA A 371 -10.22 12.93 3.16
C ALA A 371 -10.25 11.59 3.94
N LEU A 372 -9.35 11.43 4.93
CA LEU A 372 -9.35 10.24 5.80
C LEU A 372 -10.58 10.20 6.71
N VAL A 373 -11.01 11.36 7.24
CA VAL A 373 -12.25 11.45 8.03
C VAL A 373 -13.46 11.10 7.15
N VAL A 374 -13.54 11.62 5.92
CA VAL A 374 -14.59 11.26 4.96
C VAL A 374 -14.57 9.75 4.67
N ALA A 375 -13.40 9.14 4.49
CA ALA A 375 -13.29 7.70 4.33
C ALA A 375 -13.85 6.94 5.55
N ALA A 376 -13.55 7.38 6.77
CA ALA A 376 -14.11 6.82 7.99
C ALA A 376 -15.65 6.94 8.02
N VAL A 377 -16.20 8.09 7.61
CA VAL A 377 -17.66 8.31 7.50
C VAL A 377 -18.29 7.37 6.47
N LEU A 378 -17.64 7.15 5.32
CA LEU A 378 -18.13 6.20 4.29
C LEU A 378 -18.17 4.77 4.83
N TYR A 379 -17.17 4.33 5.59
CA TYR A 379 -17.21 3.02 6.28
C TYR A 379 -18.30 2.99 7.35
N GLY A 380 -18.51 4.06 8.11
CA GLY A 380 -19.60 4.20 9.07
C GLY A 380 -20.99 4.09 8.40
N ALA A 381 -21.16 4.76 7.26
CA ALA A 381 -22.36 4.66 6.44
C ALA A 381 -22.57 3.22 5.91
N MET A 382 -21.51 2.56 5.49
CA MET A 382 -21.54 1.17 5.04
C MET A 382 -21.98 0.22 6.17
N ILE A 383 -21.53 0.44 7.40
CA ILE A 383 -21.94 -0.34 8.57
C ILE A 383 -23.44 -0.14 8.87
N ARG A 384 -23.90 1.12 8.87
CA ARG A 384 -25.28 1.47 9.21
C ARG A 384 -26.27 0.98 8.16
N ARG A 385 -25.98 1.18 6.87
CA ARG A 385 -26.87 0.85 5.77
C ARG A 385 -26.86 -0.64 5.39
N HIS A 386 -25.78 -1.34 5.72
CA HIS A 386 -25.59 -2.74 5.37
C HIS A 386 -25.01 -3.53 6.57
N PRO A 387 -25.80 -3.68 7.67
CA PRO A 387 -25.35 -4.41 8.85
C PRO A 387 -25.09 -5.88 8.50
N LEU A 388 -24.07 -6.47 9.12
CA LEU A 388 -23.79 -7.89 8.98
C LEU A 388 -24.70 -8.67 9.93
N ALA A 389 -25.33 -9.73 9.44
CA ALA A 389 -26.35 -10.53 10.14
C ALA A 389 -25.91 -11.21 11.46
N GLY A 390 -24.69 -10.97 11.94
CA GLY A 390 -24.14 -11.51 13.18
C GLY A 390 -24.25 -10.59 14.42
N GLY A 391 -24.71 -9.36 14.27
CA GLY A 391 -24.78 -8.35 15.35
C GLY A 391 -26.08 -8.32 16.19
N VAL A 392 -27.09 -9.05 15.80
CA VAL A 392 -28.44 -8.91 16.40
C VAL A 392 -28.81 -10.09 17.33
N ARG A 393 -28.00 -11.12 17.46
CA ARG A 393 -28.32 -12.27 18.35
C ARG A 393 -27.65 -12.21 19.73
N ARG A 394 -27.70 -11.08 20.42
CA ARG A 394 -27.43 -11.01 21.88
C ARG A 394 -28.43 -10.12 22.63
N ALA A 395 -29.66 -10.10 22.20
CA ALA A 395 -30.74 -9.46 22.96
C ALA A 395 -32.04 -10.21 22.73
N ALA A 396 -32.14 -11.42 23.23
CA ALA A 396 -33.37 -12.13 23.62
C ALA A 396 -33.02 -13.53 24.12
N THR A 397 -32.57 -13.65 25.34
CA THR A 397 -32.96 -14.76 26.21
C THR A 397 -34.04 -14.20 27.11
N PRO A 398 -35.30 -14.57 26.95
CA PRO A 398 -36.25 -14.45 28.04
C PRO A 398 -35.95 -15.54 29.08
N ASP A 399 -35.96 -15.12 30.31
CA ASP A 399 -35.94 -15.97 31.49
C ASP A 399 -37.12 -16.98 31.51
#